data_3b70ef34e52aa1953d4540ced545000c
#
_entry.id   3b70ef34e52aa1953d4540ced545000c
#
_cell.length_a   1.000
_cell.length_b   1.000
_cell.length_c   1.000
_cell.angle_alpha   90.00
_cell.angle_beta   90.00
_cell.angle_gamma   90.00
#
_symmetry.space_group_name_H-M   'P 1'
#
loop_
_entity.id
_entity.type
_entity.pdbx_description
1 polymer ?
#
loop_
_entity_poly.entity_id
_entity_poly.type
_entity_poly.pdbx_seq_one_letter_code
_entity_poly.pdbx_strand_id
1 'polypeptide(L)'
;MKRHIPVQIEWHPDPAQPVPIYRQILEWMYGKMESGEWPAGTRLPSQRDMARHFQVNRSTLNQALKPLLEAGVLQGRGSQGTVVASTAWSLRLPVQPDWNHYMTAGYFRANQEVVQAINSLEFDDRLIRLGTGELDPRLFPQDAFRQTLRDVADAITSLGYVEPLGMPALRQALAGYARKRNLMVAPSSILITSGALQGLQLISAGLLRGGATVYVEDPTYVKSLQVFQSAHLRLCGLPMDDQGLSLEALEKHLRQSSDRGNSVLYTIPTNHNPTGRTMSYRRRIQLLDLCSRYDLPIIEDGAYEELTFDGTPPPSLKSLDPGGRVLYLGSISKSLAPGLRIGWMIAPEPVAQRLGDVKMQIDYGASSLSQQVLARFLTSGRYAQYLGWLRCELQRRCQAACQVLDEDFAGLADWQVPQGGFYIWLTFHDRLPMEMLFHKAAEAGILINPGDIYSSRHTQSLRLSYAYTTPEEFRRAVSRLAAVVRSSLAVSAKNSYTGLVASG
;
A
#
# COMPACT_ATOMS: atom_id res chain seq x y z
N MET A 1 -23.34 -13.26 2.30
CA MET A 1 -23.21 -13.71 0.90
C MET A 1 -24.54 -13.46 0.18
N LYS A 2 -24.62 -12.47 -0.72
CA LYS A 2 -25.73 -12.41 -1.67
C LYS A 2 -25.60 -13.65 -2.56
N ARG A 3 -26.60 -14.55 -2.54
CA ARG A 3 -26.73 -15.62 -3.55
C ARG A 3 -26.86 -14.90 -4.90
N HIS A 4 -25.78 -14.83 -5.67
CA HIS A 4 -25.86 -14.38 -7.06
C HIS A 4 -26.73 -15.38 -7.80
N ILE A 5 -27.96 -14.95 -8.13
CA ILE A 5 -28.89 -15.73 -8.94
C ILE A 5 -28.26 -15.83 -10.33
N PRO A 6 -28.16 -17.03 -10.93
CA PRO A 6 -27.71 -17.18 -12.31
C PRO A 6 -28.58 -16.34 -13.26
N VAL A 7 -27.99 -15.82 -14.33
CA VAL A 7 -28.75 -15.09 -15.34
C VAL A 7 -29.84 -15.98 -15.95
N GLN A 8 -30.98 -15.37 -16.26
CA GLN A 8 -32.05 -16.03 -17.02
C GLN A 8 -31.69 -15.97 -18.51
N ILE A 9 -31.87 -17.09 -19.20
CA ILE A 9 -31.65 -17.23 -20.63
C ILE A 9 -33.03 -17.29 -21.28
N GLU A 10 -33.34 -16.37 -22.19
CA GLU A 10 -34.64 -16.31 -22.87
C GLU A 10 -34.55 -16.68 -24.35
N TRP A 11 -33.33 -16.83 -24.88
CA TRP A 11 -33.08 -17.10 -26.29
C TRP A 11 -32.87 -18.60 -26.55
N HIS A 12 -33.31 -19.08 -27.75
CA HIS A 12 -33.12 -20.45 -28.22
C HIS A 12 -32.45 -20.47 -29.61
N PRO A 13 -31.57 -21.46 -29.87
CA PRO A 13 -31.01 -21.64 -31.20
C PRO A 13 -32.11 -22.10 -32.18
N ASP A 14 -31.98 -21.67 -33.44
CA ASP A 14 -32.91 -22.02 -34.51
C ASP A 14 -32.34 -23.19 -35.38
N PRO A 15 -32.91 -24.40 -35.34
CA PRO A 15 -32.45 -25.52 -36.15
C PRO A 15 -32.60 -25.32 -37.66
N ALA A 16 -33.45 -24.39 -38.11
CA ALA A 16 -33.68 -24.11 -39.52
C ALA A 16 -32.61 -23.23 -40.17
N GLN A 17 -31.76 -22.61 -39.37
CA GLN A 17 -30.64 -21.81 -39.88
C GLN A 17 -29.48 -22.67 -40.39
N PRO A 18 -28.77 -22.25 -41.45
CA PRO A 18 -27.62 -22.97 -42.00
C PRO A 18 -26.38 -23.00 -41.06
N VAL A 19 -26.43 -22.21 -39.97
CA VAL A 19 -25.33 -22.11 -38.99
C VAL A 19 -25.50 -23.26 -37.96
N PRO A 20 -24.42 -24.03 -37.68
CA PRO A 20 -24.48 -25.09 -36.68
C PRO A 20 -24.94 -24.59 -35.31
N ILE A 21 -25.79 -25.36 -34.62
CA ILE A 21 -26.42 -24.98 -33.35
C ILE A 21 -25.38 -24.56 -32.29
N TYR A 22 -24.28 -25.28 -32.15
CA TYR A 22 -23.19 -24.90 -31.20
C TYR A 22 -22.63 -23.52 -31.50
N ARG A 23 -22.55 -23.16 -32.78
CA ARG A 23 -22.02 -21.85 -33.22
C ARG A 23 -23.02 -20.71 -32.94
N GLN A 24 -24.31 -20.96 -33.14
CA GLN A 24 -25.37 -20.01 -32.78
C GLN A 24 -25.36 -19.73 -31.27
N ILE A 25 -25.20 -20.75 -30.43
CA ILE A 25 -25.09 -20.59 -28.98
C ILE A 25 -23.82 -19.78 -28.63
N LEU A 26 -22.68 -20.11 -29.23
CA LEU A 26 -21.41 -19.41 -29.01
C LEU A 26 -21.54 -17.91 -29.36
N GLU A 27 -22.07 -17.61 -30.57
CA GLU A 27 -22.22 -16.25 -31.07
C GLU A 27 -23.20 -15.43 -30.23
N TRP A 28 -24.31 -16.06 -29.80
CA TRP A 28 -25.26 -15.41 -28.91
C TRP A 28 -24.68 -15.11 -27.53
N MET A 29 -24.02 -16.07 -26.90
CA MET A 29 -23.36 -15.85 -25.61
C MET A 29 -22.26 -14.78 -25.73
N TYR A 30 -21.54 -14.80 -26.80
CA TYR A 30 -20.54 -13.80 -27.13
C TYR A 30 -21.15 -12.40 -27.20
N GLY A 31 -22.26 -12.23 -27.93
CA GLY A 31 -22.96 -10.95 -28.04
C GLY A 31 -23.44 -10.40 -26.69
N LYS A 32 -23.91 -11.27 -25.77
CA LYS A 32 -24.31 -10.87 -24.41
C LYS A 32 -23.15 -10.36 -23.56
N MET A 33 -21.97 -10.94 -23.75
CA MET A 33 -20.76 -10.47 -23.05
C MET A 33 -20.16 -9.22 -23.71
N GLU A 34 -20.22 -9.14 -25.06
CA GLU A 34 -19.76 -7.99 -25.81
C GLU A 34 -20.60 -6.72 -25.57
N SER A 35 -21.92 -6.87 -25.49
CA SER A 35 -22.84 -5.77 -25.17
C SER A 35 -22.73 -5.28 -23.72
N GLY A 36 -22.01 -6.02 -22.86
CA GLY A 36 -21.92 -5.72 -21.43
C GLY A 36 -23.17 -6.18 -20.64
N GLU A 37 -24.13 -6.86 -21.28
CA GLU A 37 -25.31 -7.41 -20.59
C GLU A 37 -24.89 -8.51 -19.59
N TRP A 38 -23.81 -9.25 -19.91
CA TRP A 38 -23.15 -10.19 -19.01
C TRP A 38 -21.74 -9.69 -18.67
N PRO A 39 -21.60 -8.79 -17.71
CA PRO A 39 -20.28 -8.27 -17.29
C PRO A 39 -19.46 -9.36 -16.59
N ALA A 40 -18.16 -9.11 -16.43
CA ALA A 40 -17.28 -9.98 -15.64
C ALA A 40 -17.84 -10.16 -14.22
N GLY A 41 -17.82 -11.40 -13.70
CA GLY A 41 -18.46 -11.78 -12.46
C GLY A 41 -19.90 -12.35 -12.62
N THR A 42 -20.50 -12.22 -13.81
CA THR A 42 -21.82 -12.78 -14.09
C THR A 42 -21.79 -14.31 -13.98
N ARG A 43 -22.71 -14.86 -13.16
CA ARG A 43 -22.84 -16.32 -12.99
C ARG A 43 -23.80 -16.88 -14.01
N LEU A 44 -23.35 -17.87 -14.78
CA LEU A 44 -24.18 -18.60 -15.73
C LEU A 44 -24.94 -19.75 -15.03
N PRO A 45 -26.08 -20.18 -15.59
CA PRO A 45 -26.74 -21.41 -15.16
C PRO A 45 -25.82 -22.63 -15.27
N SER A 46 -26.15 -23.71 -14.59
CA SER A 46 -25.38 -24.94 -14.73
C SER A 46 -25.39 -25.44 -16.18
N GLN A 47 -24.31 -26.10 -16.61
CA GLN A 47 -24.26 -26.68 -17.96
C GLN A 47 -25.45 -27.63 -18.24
N ARG A 48 -25.95 -28.28 -17.20
CA ARG A 48 -27.15 -29.13 -17.31
C ARG A 48 -28.42 -28.31 -17.60
N ASP A 49 -28.57 -27.17 -16.93
CA ASP A 49 -29.72 -26.30 -17.11
C ASP A 49 -29.63 -25.53 -18.44
N MET A 50 -28.46 -25.11 -18.85
CA MET A 50 -28.24 -24.50 -20.17
C MET A 50 -28.51 -25.48 -21.31
N ALA A 51 -28.06 -26.76 -21.21
CA ALA A 51 -28.33 -27.78 -22.21
C ALA A 51 -29.81 -28.05 -22.33
N ARG A 52 -30.52 -28.09 -21.19
CA ARG A 52 -31.99 -28.26 -21.18
C ARG A 52 -32.71 -27.06 -21.79
N HIS A 53 -32.28 -25.87 -21.45
CA HIS A 53 -32.86 -24.63 -21.96
C HIS A 53 -32.70 -24.51 -23.48
N PHE A 54 -31.49 -24.71 -24.00
CA PHE A 54 -31.23 -24.68 -25.45
C PHE A 54 -31.73 -25.90 -26.21
N GLN A 55 -32.29 -26.88 -25.52
CA GLN A 55 -32.78 -28.16 -26.07
C GLN A 55 -31.70 -28.91 -26.87
N VAL A 56 -30.48 -28.93 -26.37
CA VAL A 56 -29.30 -29.58 -26.96
C VAL A 56 -28.73 -30.63 -26.02
N ASN A 57 -27.97 -31.57 -26.59
CA ASN A 57 -27.20 -32.50 -25.77
C ASN A 57 -25.96 -31.79 -25.15
N ARG A 58 -25.39 -32.42 -24.11
CA ARG A 58 -24.24 -31.86 -23.40
C ARG A 58 -22.99 -31.68 -24.29
N SER A 59 -22.81 -32.55 -25.29
CA SER A 59 -21.65 -32.47 -26.19
C SER A 59 -21.74 -31.21 -27.06
N THR A 60 -22.93 -30.88 -27.59
CA THR A 60 -23.16 -29.66 -28.38
C THR A 60 -22.95 -28.39 -27.53
N LEU A 61 -23.44 -28.37 -26.27
CA LEU A 61 -23.20 -27.27 -25.38
C LEU A 61 -21.71 -27.15 -25.03
N ASN A 62 -21.02 -28.24 -24.72
CA ASN A 62 -19.58 -28.21 -24.45
C ASN A 62 -18.77 -27.71 -25.64
N GLN A 63 -19.19 -28.08 -26.87
CA GLN A 63 -18.58 -27.57 -28.08
C GLN A 63 -18.75 -26.04 -28.21
N ALA A 64 -19.87 -25.49 -27.80
CA ALA A 64 -20.11 -24.05 -27.77
C ALA A 64 -19.31 -23.33 -26.66
N LEU A 65 -19.20 -23.94 -25.46
CA LEU A 65 -18.51 -23.35 -24.32
C LEU A 65 -16.99 -23.47 -24.41
N LYS A 66 -16.48 -24.50 -25.11
CA LYS A 66 -15.03 -24.78 -25.18
C LYS A 66 -14.19 -23.58 -25.63
N PRO A 67 -14.50 -22.86 -26.72
CA PRO A 67 -13.75 -21.68 -27.14
C PRO A 67 -13.74 -20.56 -26.09
N LEU A 68 -14.86 -20.38 -25.36
CA LEU A 68 -14.99 -19.35 -24.33
C LEU A 68 -14.17 -19.68 -23.07
N LEU A 69 -14.09 -20.98 -22.74
CA LEU A 69 -13.28 -21.49 -21.63
C LEU A 69 -11.78 -21.45 -21.96
N GLU A 70 -11.40 -21.88 -23.16
CA GLU A 70 -10.01 -21.84 -23.64
C GLU A 70 -9.48 -20.41 -23.78
N ALA A 71 -10.36 -19.48 -24.17
CA ALA A 71 -10.02 -18.05 -24.23
C ALA A 71 -10.04 -17.34 -22.85
N GLY A 72 -10.37 -18.06 -21.76
CA GLY A 72 -10.44 -17.48 -20.43
C GLY A 72 -11.58 -16.46 -20.20
N VAL A 73 -12.52 -16.39 -21.17
CA VAL A 73 -13.71 -15.51 -21.04
C VAL A 73 -14.71 -16.10 -20.06
N LEU A 74 -14.79 -17.42 -20.03
CA LEU A 74 -15.52 -18.18 -19.02
C LEU A 74 -14.55 -18.93 -18.11
N GLN A 75 -14.88 -19.03 -16.83
CA GLN A 75 -14.14 -19.81 -15.84
C GLN A 75 -15.08 -20.74 -15.08
N GLY A 76 -14.73 -22.03 -15.04
CA GLY A 76 -15.40 -22.99 -14.18
C GLY A 76 -14.90 -22.86 -12.74
N ARG A 77 -15.81 -22.67 -11.78
CA ARG A 77 -15.49 -22.60 -10.33
C ARG A 77 -16.06 -23.79 -9.57
N GLY A 78 -15.86 -25.00 -10.07
CA GLY A 78 -16.30 -26.25 -9.41
C GLY A 78 -17.78 -26.25 -9.04
N SER A 79 -18.11 -26.40 -7.76
CA SER A 79 -19.49 -26.38 -7.23
C SER A 79 -20.21 -25.04 -7.39
N GLN A 80 -19.50 -23.96 -7.67
CA GLN A 80 -20.09 -22.62 -7.87
C GLN A 80 -20.55 -22.36 -9.31
N GLY A 81 -20.31 -23.28 -10.25
CA GLY A 81 -20.73 -23.18 -11.64
C GLY A 81 -19.76 -22.44 -12.55
N THR A 82 -20.24 -21.93 -13.69
CA THR A 82 -19.47 -21.19 -14.68
C THR A 82 -19.72 -19.69 -14.51
N VAL A 83 -18.65 -18.91 -14.57
CA VAL A 83 -18.69 -17.44 -14.37
C VAL A 83 -18.00 -16.76 -15.55
N VAL A 84 -18.51 -15.60 -15.98
CA VAL A 84 -17.85 -14.72 -16.94
C VAL A 84 -16.61 -14.13 -16.25
N ALA A 85 -15.42 -14.44 -16.74
CA ALA A 85 -14.16 -14.07 -16.13
C ALA A 85 -13.55 -12.80 -16.75
N SER A 86 -13.79 -12.55 -18.04
CA SER A 86 -13.29 -11.36 -18.76
C SER A 86 -14.29 -10.89 -19.82
N THR A 87 -14.06 -9.71 -20.36
CA THR A 87 -14.89 -9.16 -21.45
C THR A 87 -14.56 -9.84 -22.78
N ALA A 88 -15.53 -9.90 -23.69
CA ALA A 88 -15.44 -10.57 -25.00
C ALA A 88 -14.39 -10.02 -25.98
N TRP A 89 -13.67 -8.95 -25.60
CA TRP A 89 -12.61 -8.36 -26.43
C TRP A 89 -11.49 -9.34 -26.81
N SER A 90 -11.25 -10.31 -25.93
CA SER A 90 -10.20 -11.31 -26.10
C SER A 90 -10.49 -12.34 -27.22
N LEU A 91 -11.74 -12.47 -27.70
CA LEU A 91 -12.11 -13.48 -28.70
C LEU A 91 -11.93 -13.04 -30.16
N ARG A 92 -11.70 -11.76 -30.41
CA ARG A 92 -11.57 -11.23 -31.78
C ARG A 92 -10.19 -11.43 -32.41
N LEU A 93 -9.19 -11.87 -31.62
CA LEU A 93 -7.84 -12.10 -32.12
C LEU A 93 -7.67 -13.57 -32.49
N PRO A 94 -7.32 -13.90 -33.75
CA PRO A 94 -7.17 -15.30 -34.23
C PRO A 94 -6.02 -16.04 -33.52
N VAL A 95 -5.06 -15.35 -32.98
CA VAL A 95 -4.01 -15.88 -32.06
C VAL A 95 -3.81 -14.89 -30.97
N GLN A 96 -4.26 -15.22 -29.76
CA GLN A 96 -3.98 -14.36 -28.60
C GLN A 96 -2.53 -14.64 -28.12
N PRO A 97 -1.77 -13.58 -27.80
CA PRO A 97 -0.52 -13.76 -27.08
C PRO A 97 -0.79 -14.47 -25.75
N ASP A 98 0.12 -15.31 -25.30
CA ASP A 98 0.07 -15.87 -23.95
C ASP A 98 0.41 -14.77 -22.93
N TRP A 99 -0.61 -13.98 -22.59
CA TRP A 99 -0.46 -12.90 -21.61
C TRP A 99 -0.01 -13.41 -20.24
N ASN A 100 -0.32 -14.66 -19.86
CA ASN A 100 0.16 -15.24 -18.62
C ASN A 100 1.69 -15.37 -18.62
N HIS A 101 2.26 -15.79 -19.77
CA HIS A 101 3.71 -15.79 -19.93
C HIS A 101 4.31 -14.39 -19.78
N TYR A 102 3.73 -13.40 -20.45
CA TYR A 102 4.20 -12.01 -20.35
C TYR A 102 4.02 -11.44 -18.92
N MET A 103 2.90 -11.70 -18.24
CA MET A 103 2.65 -11.26 -16.88
C MET A 103 3.63 -11.88 -15.87
N THR A 104 3.97 -13.17 -16.04
CA THR A 104 4.93 -13.85 -15.15
C THR A 104 6.38 -13.48 -15.44
N ALA A 105 6.70 -13.16 -16.70
CA ALA A 105 8.02 -12.67 -17.11
C ALA A 105 8.20 -11.16 -16.87
N GLY A 106 7.14 -10.44 -16.57
CA GLY A 106 7.14 -8.99 -16.35
C GLY A 106 8.04 -8.55 -15.21
N TYR A 107 8.52 -7.31 -15.32
CA TYR A 107 9.44 -6.69 -14.35
C TYR A 107 8.81 -6.54 -12.97
N PHE A 108 7.52 -6.18 -12.88
CA PHE A 108 6.80 -6.02 -11.62
C PHE A 108 6.16 -7.32 -11.17
N ARG A 109 6.42 -7.70 -9.93
CA ARG A 109 5.79 -8.85 -9.29
C ARG A 109 4.40 -8.47 -8.78
N ALA A 110 3.48 -9.43 -8.84
CA ALA A 110 2.18 -9.27 -8.20
C ALA A 110 2.32 -9.09 -6.68
N ASN A 111 1.44 -8.30 -6.08
CA ASN A 111 1.35 -8.21 -4.64
C ASN A 111 0.92 -9.56 -4.02
N GLN A 112 1.23 -9.76 -2.75
CA GLN A 112 0.75 -10.91 -1.97
C GLN A 112 -0.78 -10.95 -1.97
N GLU A 113 -1.38 -12.13 -1.95
CA GLU A 113 -2.83 -12.33 -2.00
C GLU A 113 -3.57 -11.55 -0.91
N VAL A 114 -3.05 -11.54 0.32
CA VAL A 114 -3.63 -10.76 1.43
C VAL A 114 -3.59 -9.26 1.14
N VAL A 115 -2.52 -8.74 0.53
CA VAL A 115 -2.42 -7.32 0.13
C VAL A 115 -3.42 -7.00 -0.98
N GLN A 116 -3.62 -7.90 -1.95
CA GLN A 116 -4.64 -7.75 -2.98
C GLN A 116 -6.05 -7.75 -2.39
N ALA A 117 -6.31 -8.64 -1.42
CA ALA A 117 -7.58 -8.69 -0.71
C ALA A 117 -7.85 -7.40 0.08
N ILE A 118 -6.83 -6.87 0.80
CA ILE A 118 -6.92 -5.59 1.51
C ILE A 118 -7.26 -4.47 0.53
N ASN A 119 -6.51 -4.34 -0.57
CA ASN A 119 -6.73 -3.30 -1.58
C ASN A 119 -8.14 -3.36 -2.19
N SER A 120 -8.69 -4.55 -2.40
CA SER A 120 -10.06 -4.74 -2.89
C SER A 120 -11.12 -4.36 -1.85
N LEU A 121 -10.88 -4.74 -0.57
CA LEU A 121 -11.82 -4.51 0.53
C LEU A 121 -11.77 -3.05 1.04
N GLU A 122 -10.72 -2.30 0.77
CA GLU A 122 -10.63 -0.87 1.15
C GLU A 122 -11.71 0.00 0.51
N PHE A 123 -12.37 -0.46 -0.55
CA PHE A 123 -13.47 0.26 -1.21
C PHE A 123 -14.87 -0.27 -0.83
N ASP A 124 -14.96 -1.18 0.16
CA ASP A 124 -16.25 -1.65 0.69
C ASP A 124 -16.67 -0.78 1.88
N ASP A 125 -17.66 0.09 1.66
CA ASP A 125 -18.18 1.02 2.67
C ASP A 125 -18.85 0.34 3.88
N ARG A 126 -19.07 -0.97 3.82
CA ARG A 126 -19.61 -1.75 4.94
C ARG A 126 -18.56 -2.09 6.00
N LEU A 127 -17.28 -1.96 5.66
CA LEU A 127 -16.17 -2.28 6.54
C LEU A 127 -15.65 -1.06 7.29
N ILE A 128 -15.43 -1.21 8.59
CA ILE A 128 -14.66 -0.22 9.36
C ILE A 128 -13.18 -0.54 9.15
N ARG A 129 -12.43 0.43 8.62
CA ARG A 129 -11.04 0.24 8.18
C ARG A 129 -10.06 0.54 9.31
N LEU A 130 -9.67 -0.47 10.08
CA LEU A 130 -8.68 -0.32 11.16
C LEU A 130 -7.22 -0.35 10.68
N GLY A 131 -6.96 -0.79 9.45
CA GLY A 131 -5.59 -0.94 8.93
C GLY A 131 -5.17 0.15 7.94
N THR A 132 -6.09 0.99 7.45
CA THR A 132 -5.87 1.94 6.36
C THR A 132 -4.79 2.97 6.66
N GLY A 133 -3.90 3.19 5.69
CA GLY A 133 -2.76 4.09 5.79
C GLY A 133 -3.01 5.52 5.31
N GLU A 134 -4.23 6.03 5.46
CA GLU A 134 -4.66 7.35 5.05
C GLU A 134 -5.26 8.14 6.21
N LEU A 135 -5.34 9.46 6.05
CA LEU A 135 -6.13 10.30 6.94
C LEU A 135 -7.62 10.11 6.66
N ASP A 136 -8.42 10.21 7.71
CA ASP A 136 -9.86 10.39 7.61
C ASP A 136 -10.19 11.57 6.67
N PRO A 137 -10.98 11.37 5.60
CA PRO A 137 -11.37 12.45 4.69
C PRO A 137 -12.04 13.63 5.39
N ARG A 138 -12.65 13.40 6.57
CA ARG A 138 -13.27 14.45 7.40
C ARG A 138 -12.25 15.43 8.01
N LEU A 139 -10.96 15.03 8.09
CA LEU A 139 -9.87 15.89 8.56
C LEU A 139 -9.28 16.78 7.45
N PHE A 140 -9.72 16.63 6.21
CA PHE A 140 -9.20 17.43 5.11
C PHE A 140 -9.58 18.92 5.27
N PRO A 141 -8.64 19.86 5.13
CA PRO A 141 -8.85 21.30 5.35
C PRO A 141 -9.57 21.96 4.16
N GLN A 142 -10.85 21.64 3.96
CA GLN A 142 -11.62 21.97 2.75
C GLN A 142 -11.57 23.46 2.41
N ASP A 143 -11.82 24.35 3.40
CA ASP A 143 -11.91 25.78 3.13
C ASP A 143 -10.54 26.40 2.82
N ALA A 144 -9.51 26.04 3.59
CA ALA A 144 -8.15 26.47 3.32
C ALA A 144 -7.65 25.97 1.95
N PHE A 145 -8.04 24.75 1.58
CA PHE A 145 -7.68 24.16 0.30
C PHE A 145 -8.43 24.80 -0.86
N ARG A 146 -9.75 25.02 -0.75
CA ARG A 146 -10.55 25.76 -1.74
C ARG A 146 -10.02 27.18 -1.97
N GLN A 147 -9.65 27.90 -0.90
CA GLN A 147 -9.05 29.21 -1.03
C GLN A 147 -7.70 29.16 -1.77
N THR A 148 -6.88 28.13 -1.47
CA THR A 148 -5.61 27.94 -2.17
C THR A 148 -5.80 27.66 -3.66
N LEU A 149 -6.84 26.88 -4.03
CA LEU A 149 -7.19 26.64 -5.44
C LEU A 149 -7.62 27.92 -6.15
N ARG A 150 -8.40 28.80 -5.49
CA ARG A 150 -8.75 30.12 -6.05
C ARG A 150 -7.50 30.97 -6.27
N ASP A 151 -6.64 31.07 -5.27
CA ASP A 151 -5.38 31.82 -5.38
C ASP A 151 -4.49 31.32 -6.55
N VAL A 152 -4.50 30.00 -6.79
CA VAL A 152 -3.77 29.39 -7.92
C VAL A 152 -4.46 29.67 -9.24
N ALA A 153 -5.81 29.56 -9.30
CA ALA A 153 -6.59 29.83 -10.51
C ALA A 153 -6.37 31.26 -11.00
N ASP A 154 -6.33 32.24 -10.09
CA ASP A 154 -6.11 33.65 -10.41
C ASP A 154 -4.68 33.92 -10.90
N ALA A 155 -3.70 33.10 -10.51
CA ALA A 155 -2.28 33.28 -10.82
C ALA A 155 -1.77 32.38 -11.97
N ILE A 156 -2.54 31.38 -12.38
CA ILE A 156 -2.10 30.38 -13.35
C ILE A 156 -2.04 30.96 -14.76
N THR A 157 -0.89 30.83 -15.42
CA THR A 157 -0.68 31.27 -16.79
C THR A 157 -0.43 30.13 -17.77
N SER A 158 0.00 28.96 -17.26
CA SER A 158 0.32 27.78 -18.05
C SER A 158 0.29 26.52 -17.20
N LEU A 159 -0.01 25.37 -17.85
CA LEU A 159 0.11 24.02 -17.31
C LEU A 159 1.06 23.17 -18.16
N GLY A 160 2.07 23.79 -18.76
CA GLY A 160 3.11 23.07 -19.51
C GLY A 160 3.97 22.16 -18.66
N TYR A 161 4.85 21.40 -19.30
CA TYR A 161 5.87 20.60 -18.64
C TYR A 161 6.80 21.50 -17.80
N VAL A 162 7.30 20.95 -16.72
CA VAL A 162 8.24 21.62 -15.81
C VAL A 162 9.63 21.04 -15.96
N GLU A 163 10.62 21.71 -15.36
CA GLU A 163 11.99 21.21 -15.31
C GLU A 163 12.09 19.78 -14.74
N PRO A 164 13.13 19.01 -15.08
CA PRO A 164 13.33 17.65 -14.55
C PRO A 164 13.26 17.56 -13.02
N LEU A 165 13.80 18.56 -12.32
CA LEU A 165 13.73 18.62 -10.85
C LEU A 165 12.35 19.05 -10.30
N GLY A 166 11.43 19.49 -11.14
CA GLY A 166 10.13 20.05 -10.75
C GLY A 166 10.16 21.59 -10.64
N MET A 167 9.00 22.19 -10.35
CA MET A 167 8.80 23.64 -10.35
C MET A 167 9.77 24.35 -9.41
N PRO A 168 10.50 25.39 -9.88
CA PRO A 168 11.38 26.19 -9.03
C PRO A 168 10.67 26.79 -7.81
N ALA A 169 9.45 27.30 -7.99
CA ALA A 169 8.65 27.86 -6.90
C ALA A 169 8.35 26.86 -5.79
N LEU A 170 8.02 25.59 -6.13
CA LEU A 170 7.82 24.56 -5.14
C LEU A 170 9.12 24.14 -4.46
N ARG A 171 10.21 23.99 -5.21
CA ARG A 171 11.54 23.67 -4.64
C ARG A 171 12.01 24.76 -3.66
N GLN A 172 11.79 26.03 -3.99
CA GLN A 172 12.07 27.16 -3.09
C GLN A 172 11.20 27.13 -1.83
N ALA A 173 9.89 26.87 -1.98
CA ALA A 173 8.97 26.75 -0.86
C ALA A 173 9.37 25.60 0.08
N LEU A 174 9.75 24.45 -0.47
CA LEU A 174 10.22 23.29 0.30
C LEU A 174 11.57 23.56 0.98
N ALA A 175 12.52 24.23 0.32
CA ALA A 175 13.78 24.64 0.94
C ALA A 175 13.55 25.60 2.12
N GLY A 176 12.63 26.56 1.96
CA GLY A 176 12.21 27.45 3.04
C GLY A 176 11.50 26.73 4.19
N TYR A 177 10.70 25.72 3.86
CA TYR A 177 10.04 24.85 4.83
C TYR A 177 11.04 23.96 5.61
N ALA A 178 11.98 23.33 4.91
CA ALA A 178 13.04 22.50 5.49
C ALA A 178 13.93 23.30 6.44
N ARG A 179 14.26 24.57 6.09
CA ARG A 179 15.05 25.47 6.93
C ARG A 179 14.44 25.69 8.31
N LYS A 180 13.11 25.80 8.41
CA LYS A 180 12.40 25.94 9.71
C LYS A 180 12.59 24.72 10.61
N ARG A 181 13.08 23.62 10.08
CA ARG A 181 13.36 22.35 10.74
C ARG A 181 14.86 22.04 10.83
N ASN A 182 15.68 23.07 10.76
CA ASN A 182 17.14 22.98 10.80
C ASN A 182 17.76 22.11 9.68
N LEU A 183 17.03 21.91 8.58
CA LEU A 183 17.54 21.23 7.40
C LEU A 183 17.89 22.26 6.32
N MET A 184 19.16 22.60 6.22
CA MET A 184 19.69 23.60 5.27
C MET A 184 19.95 22.93 3.93
N VAL A 185 19.09 23.19 2.95
CA VAL A 185 19.19 22.61 1.61
C VAL A 185 19.00 23.67 0.53
N ALA A 186 19.72 23.53 -0.58
CA ALA A 186 19.53 24.35 -1.77
C ALA A 186 18.32 23.81 -2.57
N PRO A 187 17.54 24.68 -3.26
CA PRO A 187 16.49 24.23 -4.17
C PRO A 187 16.98 23.27 -5.29
N SER A 188 18.25 23.37 -5.70
CA SER A 188 18.91 22.48 -6.67
C SER A 188 19.13 21.05 -6.16
N SER A 189 19.12 20.86 -4.83
CA SER A 189 19.19 19.55 -4.17
C SER A 189 17.82 18.87 -3.98
N ILE A 190 16.73 19.49 -4.44
CA ILE A 190 15.36 19.00 -4.27
C ILE A 190 14.83 18.51 -5.61
N LEU A 191 14.42 17.25 -5.67
CA LEU A 191 13.73 16.62 -6.80
C LEU A 191 12.26 16.37 -6.42
N ILE A 192 11.32 16.94 -7.16
CA ILE A 192 9.88 16.70 -6.98
C ILE A 192 9.50 15.39 -7.65
N THR A 193 8.70 14.57 -6.96
CA THR A 193 8.25 13.25 -7.42
C THR A 193 6.73 13.10 -7.30
N SER A 194 6.18 12.11 -8.00
CA SER A 194 4.75 11.73 -7.90
C SER A 194 4.49 10.89 -6.64
N GLY A 195 4.85 11.40 -5.47
CA GLY A 195 4.86 10.74 -4.17
C GLY A 195 6.21 10.08 -3.85
N ALA A 196 6.42 9.72 -2.58
CA ALA A 196 7.67 9.10 -2.10
C ALA A 196 7.97 7.76 -2.78
N LEU A 197 6.94 6.99 -3.18
CA LEU A 197 7.11 5.71 -3.89
C LEU A 197 7.84 5.88 -5.21
N GLN A 198 7.57 6.93 -5.99
CA GLN A 198 8.35 7.23 -7.19
C GLN A 198 9.81 7.56 -6.84
N GLY A 199 10.06 8.24 -5.72
CA GLY A 199 11.42 8.46 -5.22
C GLY A 199 12.16 7.14 -5.00
N LEU A 200 11.52 6.15 -4.38
CA LEU A 200 12.09 4.80 -4.22
C LEU A 200 12.34 4.10 -5.56
N GLN A 201 11.41 4.21 -6.52
CA GLN A 201 11.58 3.65 -7.86
C GLN A 201 12.76 4.27 -8.60
N LEU A 202 12.89 5.60 -8.52
CA LEU A 202 14.02 6.34 -9.14
C LEU A 202 15.36 5.93 -8.53
N ILE A 203 15.45 5.81 -7.20
CA ILE A 203 16.67 5.33 -6.52
C ILE A 203 16.99 3.90 -6.98
N SER A 204 15.98 3.02 -6.98
CA SER A 204 16.16 1.62 -7.34
C SER A 204 16.65 1.45 -8.79
N ALA A 205 16.07 2.22 -9.73
CA ALA A 205 16.40 2.10 -11.15
C ALA A 205 17.63 2.93 -11.57
N GLY A 206 17.85 4.08 -10.89
CA GLY A 206 18.86 5.06 -11.32
C GLY A 206 20.19 5.01 -10.57
N LEU A 207 20.22 4.41 -9.36
CA LEU A 207 21.42 4.42 -8.50
C LEU A 207 21.87 3.01 -8.09
N LEU A 208 20.97 2.03 -8.00
CA LEU A 208 21.29 0.71 -7.50
C LEU A 208 21.49 -0.28 -8.66
N ARG A 209 22.45 -1.18 -8.51
CA ARG A 209 22.67 -2.25 -9.48
C ARG A 209 21.78 -3.44 -9.16
N GLY A 210 21.41 -4.23 -10.16
CA GLY A 210 20.70 -5.48 -9.95
C GLY A 210 21.45 -6.38 -8.97
N GLY A 211 20.72 -7.01 -8.05
CA GLY A 211 21.28 -7.82 -6.97
C GLY A 211 21.77 -7.05 -5.75
N ALA A 212 21.72 -5.71 -5.75
CA ALA A 212 22.07 -4.91 -4.58
C ALA A 212 21.24 -5.30 -3.35
N THR A 213 21.84 -5.18 -2.16
CA THR A 213 21.17 -5.48 -0.90
C THR A 213 20.59 -4.20 -0.30
N VAL A 214 19.28 -4.21 -0.03
CA VAL A 214 18.59 -3.15 0.71
C VAL A 214 18.36 -3.66 2.14
N TYR A 215 19.09 -3.11 3.10
CA TYR A 215 18.83 -3.35 4.51
C TYR A 215 17.60 -2.56 4.93
N VAL A 216 16.69 -3.18 5.65
CA VAL A 216 15.43 -2.59 6.10
C VAL A 216 15.11 -3.01 7.52
N GLU A 217 14.32 -2.21 8.24
CA GLU A 217 13.69 -2.67 9.48
C GLU A 217 12.78 -3.87 9.22
N ASP A 218 12.67 -4.79 10.17
CA ASP A 218 11.69 -5.88 10.13
C ASP A 218 10.90 -5.90 11.44
N PRO A 219 9.62 -5.50 11.44
CA PRO A 219 8.75 -5.25 10.27
C PRO A 219 9.01 -3.89 9.60
N THR A 220 8.59 -3.74 8.33
CA THR A 220 8.71 -2.50 7.56
C THR A 220 7.64 -2.34 6.47
N TYR A 221 7.27 -1.11 6.18
CA TYR A 221 6.28 -0.78 5.14
C TYR A 221 6.69 -1.27 3.73
N VAL A 222 7.95 -1.13 3.36
CA VAL A 222 8.41 -1.51 2.01
C VAL A 222 8.29 -3.00 1.73
N LYS A 223 8.11 -3.84 2.75
CA LYS A 223 7.84 -5.26 2.56
C LYS A 223 6.47 -5.51 1.92
N SER A 224 5.48 -4.67 2.19
CA SER A 224 4.17 -4.73 1.54
C SER A 224 4.17 -4.18 0.10
N LEU A 225 5.25 -3.52 -0.30
CA LEU A 225 5.45 -2.96 -1.63
C LEU A 225 6.55 -3.75 -2.35
N GLN A 226 6.29 -4.26 -3.51
CA GLN A 226 7.30 -5.01 -4.28
C GLN A 226 8.32 -4.09 -5.00
N VAL A 227 8.51 -2.84 -4.55
CA VAL A 227 9.30 -1.81 -5.25
C VAL A 227 10.77 -2.21 -5.45
N PHE A 228 11.41 -2.75 -4.42
CA PHE A 228 12.80 -3.18 -4.50
C PHE A 228 12.94 -4.54 -5.17
N GLN A 229 12.04 -5.48 -4.88
CA GLN A 229 12.05 -6.82 -5.49
C GLN A 229 11.78 -6.75 -7.00
N SER A 230 10.89 -5.85 -7.44
CA SER A 230 10.65 -5.59 -8.86
C SER A 230 11.89 -5.01 -9.56
N ALA A 231 12.74 -4.26 -8.86
CA ALA A 231 14.03 -3.81 -9.36
C ALA A 231 15.17 -4.86 -9.23
N HIS A 232 14.82 -6.12 -8.96
CA HIS A 232 15.78 -7.22 -8.73
C HIS A 232 16.75 -6.97 -7.58
N LEU A 233 16.34 -6.20 -6.56
CA LEU A 233 17.12 -5.96 -5.35
C LEU A 233 16.72 -6.96 -4.26
N ARG A 234 17.66 -7.24 -3.36
CA ARG A 234 17.45 -8.17 -2.24
C ARG A 234 17.13 -7.39 -0.98
N LEU A 235 15.97 -7.66 -0.36
CA LEU A 235 15.66 -7.13 0.97
C LEU A 235 16.31 -7.99 2.05
N CYS A 236 17.02 -7.31 2.97
CA CYS A 236 17.58 -7.91 4.18
C CYS A 236 16.91 -7.26 5.40
N GLY A 237 15.92 -7.96 6.00
CA GLY A 237 15.21 -7.51 7.18
C GLY A 237 16.07 -7.62 8.44
N LEU A 238 16.21 -6.52 9.17
CA LEU A 238 16.96 -6.41 10.41
C LEU A 238 16.00 -6.22 11.60
N PRO A 239 16.24 -6.87 12.73
CA PRO A 239 15.39 -6.72 13.90
C PRO A 239 15.38 -5.29 14.42
N MET A 240 14.28 -4.92 15.07
CA MET A 240 14.11 -3.66 15.78
C MET A 240 14.08 -3.90 17.28
N ASP A 241 14.59 -2.93 18.04
CA ASP A 241 14.40 -2.80 19.49
C ASP A 241 13.50 -1.57 19.81
N ASP A 242 13.41 -1.18 21.06
CA ASP A 242 12.57 -0.04 21.48
C ASP A 242 13.05 1.31 20.94
N GLN A 243 14.27 1.40 20.45
CA GLN A 243 14.84 2.61 19.86
C GLN A 243 14.89 2.56 18.32
N GLY A 244 14.32 1.54 17.68
CA GLY A 244 14.29 1.35 16.24
C GLY A 244 15.23 0.26 15.76
N LEU A 245 15.89 0.45 14.61
CA LEU A 245 16.77 -0.52 13.98
C LEU A 245 17.90 -0.99 14.91
N SER A 246 18.14 -2.30 15.00
CA SER A 246 19.26 -2.89 15.72
C SER A 246 20.57 -2.63 14.97
N LEU A 247 21.44 -1.80 15.56
CA LEU A 247 22.76 -1.47 14.99
C LEU A 247 23.72 -2.67 15.04
N GLU A 248 23.61 -3.52 16.06
CA GLU A 248 24.40 -4.73 16.17
C GLU A 248 24.10 -5.71 15.02
N ALA A 249 22.81 -5.91 14.71
CA ALA A 249 22.42 -6.74 13.60
C ALA A 249 22.89 -6.17 12.24
N LEU A 250 22.77 -4.84 12.05
CA LEU A 250 23.27 -4.18 10.86
C LEU A 250 24.79 -4.37 10.73
N GLU A 251 25.54 -4.07 11.79
CA GLU A 251 27.01 -4.19 11.77
C GLU A 251 27.48 -5.62 11.49
N LYS A 252 26.80 -6.62 12.09
CA LYS A 252 27.08 -8.03 11.81
C LYS A 252 26.95 -8.35 10.32
N HIS A 253 25.87 -7.92 9.68
CA HIS A 253 25.67 -8.13 8.23
C HIS A 253 26.70 -7.39 7.38
N LEU A 254 27.05 -6.14 7.74
CA LEU A 254 28.04 -5.35 7.02
C LEU A 254 29.46 -5.93 7.12
N ARG A 255 29.82 -6.53 8.28
CA ARG A 255 31.10 -7.24 8.43
C ARG A 255 31.20 -8.50 7.59
N GLN A 256 30.08 -9.20 7.38
CA GLN A 256 30.00 -10.43 6.59
C GLN A 256 29.82 -10.19 5.08
N SER A 257 29.43 -8.98 4.68
CA SER A 257 29.22 -8.65 3.28
C SER A 257 30.54 -8.53 2.54
N SER A 258 30.68 -9.31 1.47
CA SER A 258 31.76 -9.19 0.50
C SER A 258 31.53 -8.09 -0.54
N ASP A 259 30.31 -7.58 -0.65
CA ASP A 259 29.83 -6.67 -1.72
C ASP A 259 29.73 -5.23 -1.17
N ARG A 260 30.90 -4.67 -0.78
CA ARG A 260 30.97 -3.29 -0.35
C ARG A 260 30.69 -2.35 -1.53
N GLY A 261 29.78 -1.39 -1.34
CA GLY A 261 29.38 -0.44 -2.38
C GLY A 261 28.20 -0.88 -3.26
N ASN A 262 27.58 -2.03 -2.96
CA ASN A 262 26.36 -2.50 -3.64
C ASN A 262 25.24 -2.78 -2.62
N SER A 263 25.09 -1.88 -1.66
CA SER A 263 24.06 -1.98 -0.64
C SER A 263 23.59 -0.58 -0.20
N VAL A 264 22.40 -0.51 0.37
CA VAL A 264 21.79 0.70 0.90
C VAL A 264 20.94 0.35 2.12
N LEU A 265 20.84 1.26 3.08
CA LEU A 265 19.88 1.16 4.17
C LEU A 265 18.63 1.98 3.83
N TYR A 266 17.43 1.39 3.92
CA TYR A 266 16.17 2.12 3.96
C TYR A 266 15.61 2.09 5.38
N THR A 267 15.23 3.24 5.93
CA THR A 267 14.70 3.37 7.29
C THR A 267 13.63 4.44 7.39
N ILE A 268 12.66 4.24 8.30
CA ILE A 268 11.63 5.20 8.70
C ILE A 268 11.90 5.61 10.15
N PRO A 269 12.81 6.56 10.41
CA PRO A 269 13.30 6.80 11.78
C PRO A 269 12.32 7.56 12.67
N THR A 270 11.24 8.14 12.10
CA THR A 270 10.25 8.91 12.87
C THR A 270 8.84 8.39 12.57
N ASN A 271 8.09 8.07 13.63
CA ASN A 271 6.71 7.54 13.54
C ASN A 271 6.62 6.36 12.58
N HIS A 272 7.47 5.38 12.80
CA HIS A 272 7.73 4.25 11.93
C HIS A 272 6.47 3.51 11.49
N ASN A 273 6.35 3.22 10.21
CA ASN A 273 5.31 2.36 9.66
C ASN A 273 5.87 0.93 9.47
N PRO A 274 5.36 -0.10 10.22
CA PRO A 274 4.06 -0.12 10.88
C PRO A 274 4.07 0.11 12.41
N THR A 275 5.22 0.24 13.07
CA THR A 275 5.33 0.09 14.53
C THR A 275 4.99 1.33 15.36
N GLY A 276 4.86 2.52 14.73
CA GLY A 276 4.66 3.78 15.44
C GLY A 276 5.88 4.28 16.23
N ARG A 277 6.99 3.55 16.22
CA ARG A 277 8.22 3.90 16.97
C ARG A 277 8.95 5.09 16.38
N THR A 278 9.67 5.82 17.23
CA THR A 278 10.55 6.91 16.80
C THR A 278 11.97 6.65 17.30
N MET A 279 12.93 6.62 16.37
CA MET A 279 14.34 6.42 16.68
C MET A 279 14.88 7.61 17.48
N SER A 280 15.51 7.33 18.62
CA SER A 280 16.06 8.37 19.49
C SER A 280 17.19 9.13 18.82
N TYR A 281 17.43 10.39 19.26
CA TYR A 281 18.54 11.19 18.76
C TYR A 281 19.90 10.48 18.86
N ARG A 282 20.16 9.84 20.00
CA ARG A 282 21.39 9.07 20.22
C ARG A 282 21.55 7.95 19.20
N ARG A 283 20.47 7.20 18.95
CA ARG A 283 20.49 6.10 17.98
C ARG A 283 20.73 6.59 16.55
N ARG A 284 20.21 7.78 16.19
CA ARG A 284 20.47 8.41 14.87
C ARG A 284 21.95 8.72 14.67
N ILE A 285 22.61 9.30 15.67
CA ILE A 285 24.06 9.58 15.61
C ILE A 285 24.86 8.29 15.47
N GLN A 286 24.55 7.27 16.29
CA GLN A 286 25.22 5.97 16.22
C GLN A 286 25.01 5.28 14.86
N LEU A 287 23.81 5.38 14.27
CA LEU A 287 23.51 4.84 12.95
C LEU A 287 24.34 5.54 11.86
N LEU A 288 24.40 6.87 11.88
CA LEU A 288 25.19 7.64 10.92
C LEU A 288 26.69 7.32 11.02
N ASP A 289 27.24 7.20 12.24
CA ASP A 289 28.61 6.80 12.46
C ASP A 289 28.88 5.37 11.91
N LEU A 290 28.00 4.42 12.22
CA LEU A 290 28.09 3.06 11.69
C LEU A 290 28.06 3.06 10.15
N CYS A 291 27.08 3.71 9.54
CA CYS A 291 26.97 3.78 8.09
C CYS A 291 28.16 4.51 7.45
N SER A 292 28.74 5.50 8.14
CA SER A 292 29.96 6.18 7.68
C SER A 292 31.17 5.24 7.65
N ARG A 293 31.36 4.42 8.69
CA ARG A 293 32.47 3.46 8.77
C ARG A 293 32.43 2.40 7.67
N TYR A 294 31.24 2.03 7.21
CA TYR A 294 31.05 1.00 6.19
C TYR A 294 30.71 1.53 4.81
N ASP A 295 30.74 2.86 4.62
CA ASP A 295 30.37 3.55 3.39
C ASP A 295 28.97 3.16 2.86
N LEU A 296 28.00 3.01 3.78
CA LEU A 296 26.64 2.60 3.49
C LEU A 296 25.74 3.84 3.27
N PRO A 297 25.20 4.06 2.07
CA PRO A 297 24.19 5.10 1.84
C PRO A 297 22.88 4.79 2.60
N ILE A 298 22.13 5.84 2.92
CA ILE A 298 20.87 5.75 3.65
C ILE A 298 19.75 6.38 2.83
N ILE A 299 18.61 5.70 2.72
CA ILE A 299 17.33 6.25 2.28
C ILE A 299 16.50 6.47 3.54
N GLU A 300 16.32 7.74 3.90
CA GLU A 300 15.47 8.14 5.01
C GLU A 300 14.06 8.46 4.50
N ASP A 301 13.06 7.73 4.95
CA ASP A 301 11.66 8.00 4.64
C ASP A 301 11.03 8.85 5.76
N GLY A 302 10.82 10.13 5.47
CA GLY A 302 10.24 11.12 6.36
C GLY A 302 8.73 11.32 6.21
N ALA A 303 8.00 10.39 5.59
CA ALA A 303 6.58 10.56 5.27
C ALA A 303 5.67 10.86 6.48
N TYR A 304 6.05 10.43 7.69
CA TYR A 304 5.29 10.61 8.92
C TYR A 304 5.90 11.64 9.90
N GLU A 305 7.05 12.20 9.58
CA GLU A 305 7.80 13.08 10.48
C GLU A 305 6.99 14.31 10.93
N GLU A 306 6.18 14.87 10.02
CA GLU A 306 5.32 16.03 10.26
C GLU A 306 4.21 15.76 11.31
N LEU A 307 3.92 14.50 11.61
CA LEU A 307 2.79 14.06 12.42
C LEU A 307 3.19 13.73 13.86
N THR A 308 4.38 14.13 14.30
CA THR A 308 4.78 14.07 15.71
C THR A 308 3.92 15.04 16.53
N PHE A 309 3.27 14.56 17.59
CA PHE A 309 2.18 15.29 18.27
C PHE A 309 2.59 16.63 18.85
N ASP A 310 3.74 16.71 19.52
CA ASP A 310 4.29 17.96 20.05
C ASP A 310 4.91 18.89 18.99
N GLY A 311 4.96 18.42 17.73
CA GLY A 311 5.55 19.17 16.63
C GLY A 311 7.07 19.23 16.62
N THR A 312 7.75 18.53 17.52
CA THR A 312 9.21 18.54 17.69
C THR A 312 9.82 17.16 17.53
N PRO A 313 9.80 16.57 16.29
CA PRO A 313 10.46 15.30 16.05
C PRO A 313 11.98 15.43 16.29
N PRO A 314 12.67 14.35 16.64
CA PRO A 314 14.13 14.35 16.63
C PRO A 314 14.64 14.79 15.26
N PRO A 315 15.80 15.50 15.19
CA PRO A 315 16.38 15.93 13.92
C PRO A 315 16.52 14.76 12.94
N SER A 316 16.15 14.98 11.67
CA SER A 316 16.25 13.93 10.63
C SER A 316 17.69 13.45 10.47
N LEU A 317 17.89 12.21 10.01
CA LEU A 317 19.23 11.71 9.66
C LEU A 317 19.89 12.64 8.63
N LYS A 318 19.08 13.13 7.66
CA LYS A 318 19.55 14.09 6.65
C LYS A 318 20.09 15.37 7.25
N SER A 319 19.46 15.91 8.31
CA SER A 319 19.93 17.15 8.96
C SER A 319 21.19 16.93 9.79
N LEU A 320 21.47 15.68 10.18
CA LEU A 320 22.63 15.27 10.96
C LEU A 320 23.79 14.74 10.08
N ASP A 321 23.60 14.68 8.75
CA ASP A 321 24.54 14.08 7.81
C ASP A 321 25.34 15.16 7.06
N PRO A 322 26.56 15.51 7.52
CA PRO A 322 27.42 16.48 6.82
C PRO A 322 28.05 15.88 5.55
N GLY A 323 28.09 14.57 5.42
CA GLY A 323 28.76 13.85 4.34
C GLY A 323 27.92 13.61 3.09
N GLY A 324 26.64 14.00 3.08
CA GLY A 324 25.75 13.80 1.92
C GLY A 324 25.35 12.35 1.65
N ARG A 325 25.47 11.48 2.64
CA ARG A 325 25.18 10.04 2.56
C ARG A 325 23.69 9.71 2.59
N VAL A 326 22.88 10.61 3.15
CA VAL A 326 21.44 10.41 3.31
C VAL A 326 20.68 11.00 2.13
N LEU A 327 19.85 10.17 1.49
CA LEU A 327 18.80 10.55 0.56
C LEU A 327 17.50 10.63 1.35
N TYR A 328 16.95 11.82 1.53
CA TYR A 328 15.72 12.03 2.29
C TYR A 328 14.50 12.03 1.36
N LEU A 329 13.48 11.29 1.71
CA LEU A 329 12.19 11.25 1.02
C LEU A 329 11.12 11.93 1.87
N GLY A 330 10.48 12.96 1.33
CA GLY A 330 9.34 13.61 1.91
C GLY A 330 8.07 13.40 1.09
N SER A 331 6.93 13.53 1.74
CA SER A 331 5.63 13.38 1.08
C SER A 331 4.55 14.18 1.78
N ILE A 332 3.65 14.77 0.98
CA ILE A 332 2.45 15.44 1.49
C ILE A 332 1.27 14.46 1.67
N SER A 333 1.42 13.21 1.25
CA SER A 333 0.33 12.22 1.22
C SER A 333 -0.23 11.88 2.59
N LYS A 334 0.61 11.96 3.65
CA LYS A 334 0.20 11.60 5.02
C LYS A 334 -0.20 12.81 5.85
N SER A 335 0.30 13.99 5.51
CA SER A 335 0.06 15.21 6.28
C SER A 335 -0.96 16.16 5.65
N LEU A 336 -1.44 15.89 4.42
CA LEU A 336 -2.48 16.70 3.77
C LEU A 336 -3.42 15.85 2.92
N ALA A 337 -2.95 15.36 1.76
CA ALA A 337 -3.81 14.65 0.82
C ALA A 337 -2.99 13.71 -0.09
N PRO A 338 -3.28 12.40 -0.08
CA PRO A 338 -2.62 11.46 -0.99
C PRO A 338 -2.95 11.72 -2.45
N GLY A 339 -4.14 12.25 -2.76
CA GLY A 339 -4.62 12.54 -4.12
C GLY A 339 -3.82 13.63 -4.85
N LEU A 340 -3.07 14.47 -4.14
CA LEU A 340 -2.19 15.47 -4.77
C LEU A 340 -1.01 14.85 -5.52
N ARG A 341 -0.62 13.63 -5.16
CA ARG A 341 0.48 12.91 -5.77
C ARG A 341 1.79 13.72 -5.79
N ILE A 342 2.13 14.41 -4.70
CA ILE A 342 3.40 15.14 -4.55
C ILE A 342 4.23 14.53 -3.42
N GLY A 343 5.46 14.18 -3.77
CA GLY A 343 6.56 13.89 -2.87
C GLY A 343 7.80 14.64 -3.33
N TRP A 344 8.86 14.54 -2.57
CA TRP A 344 10.15 15.12 -2.94
C TRP A 344 11.30 14.28 -2.38
N MET A 345 12.43 14.39 -3.02
CA MET A 345 13.70 13.85 -2.54
C MET A 345 14.65 15.00 -2.27
N ILE A 346 15.40 14.93 -1.18
CA ILE A 346 16.53 15.80 -0.89
C ILE A 346 17.81 14.97 -0.96
N ALA A 347 18.66 15.29 -1.92
CA ALA A 347 19.88 14.54 -2.23
C ALA A 347 21.02 15.50 -2.55
N PRO A 348 22.29 15.04 -2.59
CA PRO A 348 23.35 15.80 -3.22
C PRO A 348 22.96 16.23 -4.64
N GLU A 349 23.32 17.44 -5.03
CA GLU A 349 22.88 18.04 -6.31
C GLU A 349 23.15 17.15 -7.53
N PRO A 350 24.34 16.52 -7.70
CA PRO A 350 24.58 15.62 -8.82
C PRO A 350 23.64 14.40 -8.85
N VAL A 351 23.24 13.90 -7.67
CA VAL A 351 22.30 12.79 -7.53
C VAL A 351 20.89 13.24 -7.90
N ALA A 352 20.45 14.40 -7.42
CA ALA A 352 19.16 14.98 -7.75
C ALA A 352 19.03 15.21 -9.27
N GLN A 353 20.05 15.77 -9.91
CA GLN A 353 20.12 16.00 -11.37
C GLN A 353 20.02 14.67 -12.12
N ARG A 354 20.85 13.69 -11.76
CA ARG A 354 20.81 12.35 -12.40
C ARG A 354 19.44 11.70 -12.31
N LEU A 355 18.83 11.75 -11.14
CA LEU A 355 17.49 11.16 -10.96
C LEU A 355 16.39 11.98 -11.62
N GLY A 356 16.57 13.29 -11.77
CA GLY A 356 15.72 14.13 -12.61
C GLY A 356 15.70 13.67 -14.06
N ASP A 357 16.86 13.38 -14.65
CA ASP A 357 16.99 12.85 -16.01
C ASP A 357 16.32 11.47 -16.15
N VAL A 358 16.52 10.59 -15.17
CA VAL A 358 15.85 9.29 -15.14
C VAL A 358 14.34 9.44 -15.06
N LYS A 359 13.86 10.38 -14.22
CA LYS A 359 12.41 10.64 -14.10
C LYS A 359 11.79 11.10 -15.41
N MET A 360 12.49 11.94 -16.18
CA MET A 360 12.02 12.40 -17.49
C MET A 360 11.79 11.26 -18.49
N GLN A 361 12.49 10.14 -18.33
CA GLN A 361 12.29 8.95 -19.15
C GLN A 361 11.09 8.09 -18.70
N ILE A 362 10.55 8.34 -17.49
CA ILE A 362 9.47 7.54 -16.90
C ILE A 362 8.12 8.26 -17.04
N ASP A 363 8.00 9.52 -16.61
CA ASP A 363 6.71 10.23 -16.53
C ASP A 363 6.72 11.72 -16.89
N TYR A 364 7.82 12.24 -17.38
CA TYR A 364 8.01 13.68 -17.66
C TYR A 364 7.76 14.61 -16.46
N GLY A 365 7.38 14.10 -15.29
CA GLY A 365 7.27 14.85 -14.06
C GLY A 365 5.89 14.82 -13.40
N ALA A 366 5.88 15.20 -12.13
CA ALA A 366 4.65 15.32 -11.35
C ALA A 366 3.77 16.47 -11.85
N SER A 367 2.46 16.38 -11.62
CA SER A 367 1.45 17.36 -12.02
C SER A 367 1.87 18.80 -11.69
N SER A 368 1.97 19.67 -12.72
CA SER A 368 2.31 21.08 -12.55
C SER A 368 1.25 21.82 -11.72
N LEU A 369 -0.04 21.48 -11.89
CA LEU A 369 -1.11 22.05 -11.07
C LEU A 369 -0.95 21.68 -9.58
N SER A 370 -0.71 20.40 -9.27
CA SER A 370 -0.49 19.97 -7.88
C SER A 370 0.74 20.65 -7.25
N GLN A 371 1.78 20.87 -8.04
CA GLN A 371 2.98 21.58 -7.60
C GLN A 371 2.69 23.07 -7.28
N GLN A 372 1.90 23.75 -8.10
CA GLN A 372 1.48 25.14 -7.85
C GLN A 372 0.64 25.24 -6.57
N VAL A 373 -0.35 24.32 -6.43
CA VAL A 373 -1.23 24.28 -5.26
C VAL A 373 -0.41 24.06 -3.99
N LEU A 374 0.52 23.09 -3.99
CA LEU A 374 1.34 22.84 -2.80
C LEU A 374 2.28 24.01 -2.49
N ALA A 375 2.93 24.60 -3.48
CA ALA A 375 3.77 25.78 -3.30
C ALA A 375 2.98 26.92 -2.64
N ARG A 376 1.79 27.20 -3.12
CA ARG A 376 0.91 28.23 -2.56
C ARG A 376 0.43 27.89 -1.15
N PHE A 377 0.08 26.61 -0.88
CA PHE A 377 -0.38 26.15 0.42
C PHE A 377 0.72 26.28 1.49
N LEU A 378 1.98 25.96 1.13
CA LEU A 378 3.15 26.11 1.99
C LEU A 378 3.48 27.59 2.26
N THR A 379 3.51 28.43 1.22
CA THR A 379 3.94 29.84 1.32
C THR A 379 2.91 30.74 1.97
N SER A 380 1.62 30.41 1.88
CA SER A 380 0.54 31.16 2.52
C SER A 380 0.44 30.96 4.04
N GLY A 381 1.17 30.01 4.62
CA GLY A 381 1.07 29.66 6.05
C GLY A 381 -0.11 28.72 6.39
N ARG A 382 -1.03 28.47 5.46
CA ARG A 382 -2.22 27.61 5.66
C ARG A 382 -1.82 26.19 6.03
N TYR A 383 -0.74 25.67 5.43
CA TYR A 383 -0.22 24.35 5.76
C TYR A 383 0.23 24.25 7.23
N ALA A 384 0.98 25.21 7.70
CA ALA A 384 1.48 25.21 9.08
C ALA A 384 0.34 25.29 10.10
N GLN A 385 -0.67 26.13 9.83
CA GLN A 385 -1.87 26.26 10.67
C GLN A 385 -2.66 24.95 10.72
N TYR A 386 -2.91 24.36 9.56
CA TYR A 386 -3.61 23.08 9.44
C TYR A 386 -2.86 21.95 10.16
N LEU A 387 -1.56 21.87 9.97
CA LEU A 387 -0.71 20.82 10.56
C LEU A 387 -0.71 20.91 12.09
N GLY A 388 -0.71 22.11 12.66
CA GLY A 388 -0.84 22.31 14.11
C GLY A 388 -2.16 21.72 14.66
N TRP A 389 -3.28 22.02 14.00
CA TRP A 389 -4.57 21.46 14.34
C TRP A 389 -4.62 19.93 14.15
N LEU A 390 -4.09 19.43 13.03
CA LEU A 390 -4.09 18.00 12.71
C LEU A 390 -3.35 17.18 13.79
N ARG A 391 -2.20 17.67 14.26
CA ARG A 391 -1.41 17.01 15.32
C ARG A 391 -2.22 16.85 16.60
N CYS A 392 -2.92 17.91 17.05
CA CYS A 392 -3.78 17.86 18.23
C CYS A 392 -4.92 16.85 18.06
N GLU A 393 -5.54 16.81 16.87
CA GLU A 393 -6.63 15.87 16.60
C GLU A 393 -6.12 14.42 16.55
N LEU A 394 -4.97 14.16 15.90
CA LEU A 394 -4.36 12.84 15.88
C LEU A 394 -3.93 12.39 17.28
N GLN A 395 -3.40 13.29 18.12
CA GLN A 395 -3.08 12.98 19.51
C GLN A 395 -4.31 12.58 20.31
N ARG A 396 -5.42 13.31 20.17
CA ARG A 396 -6.70 12.99 20.80
C ARG A 396 -7.22 11.61 20.35
N ARG A 397 -7.15 11.31 19.05
CA ARG A 397 -7.55 10.01 18.49
C ARG A 397 -6.66 8.87 18.99
N CYS A 398 -5.35 9.09 19.06
CA CYS A 398 -4.40 8.13 19.61
C CYS A 398 -4.69 7.80 21.07
N GLN A 399 -4.93 8.82 21.91
CA GLN A 399 -5.28 8.63 23.31
C GLN A 399 -6.58 7.83 23.49
N ALA A 400 -7.63 8.17 22.72
CA ALA A 400 -8.88 7.42 22.72
C ALA A 400 -8.69 5.96 22.24
N ALA A 401 -7.85 5.74 21.23
CA ALA A 401 -7.54 4.41 20.73
C ALA A 401 -6.80 3.56 21.79
N CYS A 402 -5.79 4.12 22.44
CA CYS A 402 -5.08 3.43 23.52
C CYS A 402 -6.00 3.07 24.68
N GLN A 403 -6.90 3.99 25.09
CA GLN A 403 -7.87 3.69 26.12
C GLN A 403 -8.77 2.50 25.75
N VAL A 404 -9.25 2.43 24.51
CA VAL A 404 -10.07 1.30 24.04
C VAL A 404 -9.28 0.00 24.05
N LEU A 405 -8.00 0.04 23.69
CA LEU A 405 -7.13 -1.13 23.75
C LEU A 405 -6.90 -1.58 25.20
N ASP A 406 -6.70 -0.66 26.13
CA ASP A 406 -6.58 -0.96 27.57
C ASP A 406 -7.86 -1.66 28.12
N GLU A 407 -9.05 -1.24 27.64
CA GLU A 407 -10.33 -1.83 28.02
C GLU A 407 -10.56 -3.23 27.42
N ASP A 408 -10.25 -3.41 26.12
CA ASP A 408 -10.67 -4.59 25.36
C ASP A 408 -9.56 -5.62 25.14
N PHE A 409 -8.27 -5.22 25.14
CA PHE A 409 -7.11 -6.07 24.82
C PHE A 409 -6.13 -6.26 25.97
N ALA A 410 -6.39 -5.69 27.17
CA ALA A 410 -5.57 -5.98 28.34
C ALA A 410 -5.47 -7.49 28.59
N GLY A 411 -4.24 -7.99 28.73
CA GLY A 411 -3.94 -9.42 28.91
C GLY A 411 -4.03 -10.28 27.63
N LEU A 412 -4.40 -9.72 26.49
CA LEU A 412 -4.44 -10.40 25.19
C LEU A 412 -3.27 -10.01 24.30
N ALA A 413 -2.81 -8.77 24.41
CA ALA A 413 -1.78 -8.21 23.53
C ALA A 413 -1.03 -7.05 24.20
N ASP A 414 0.15 -6.75 23.64
CA ASP A 414 0.98 -5.61 24.02
C ASP A 414 1.06 -4.59 22.88
N TRP A 415 1.24 -3.32 23.23
CA TRP A 415 1.51 -2.22 22.29
C TRP A 415 2.30 -1.10 22.98
N GLN A 416 2.94 -0.28 22.17
CA GLN A 416 3.56 0.97 22.65
C GLN A 416 2.67 2.15 22.24
N VAL A 417 2.55 3.13 23.13
CA VAL A 417 1.82 4.39 22.84
C VAL A 417 2.66 5.22 21.86
N PRO A 418 2.14 5.51 20.63
CA PRO A 418 2.87 6.30 19.67
C PRO A 418 3.04 7.76 20.10
N GLN A 419 4.13 8.39 19.65
CA GLN A 419 4.36 9.83 19.83
C GLN A 419 3.91 10.65 18.61
N GLY A 420 3.33 10.00 17.60
CA GLY A 420 2.88 10.60 16.36
C GLY A 420 2.51 9.56 15.31
N GLY A 421 2.32 10.02 14.07
CA GLY A 421 1.97 9.16 12.95
C GLY A 421 0.52 8.69 12.97
N PHE A 422 0.30 7.45 12.54
CA PHE A 422 -1.04 6.89 12.34
C PHE A 422 -1.28 5.58 13.08
N TYR A 423 -0.22 4.90 13.57
CA TYR A 423 -0.28 3.48 13.82
C TYR A 423 0.04 3.10 15.26
N ILE A 424 -0.72 2.10 15.73
CA ILE A 424 -0.41 1.28 16.88
C ILE A 424 -0.06 -0.12 16.36
N TRP A 425 1.06 -0.67 16.80
CA TRP A 425 1.46 -2.04 16.53
C TRP A 425 1.08 -2.92 17.69
N LEU A 426 0.00 -3.71 17.50
CA LEU A 426 -0.55 -4.60 18.49
C LEU A 426 0.08 -5.99 18.31
N THR A 427 0.67 -6.57 19.36
CA THR A 427 1.30 -7.91 19.35
C THR A 427 0.58 -8.82 20.32
N PHE A 428 0.00 -9.91 19.84
CA PHE A 428 -0.72 -10.88 20.66
C PHE A 428 0.23 -11.73 21.49
N HIS A 429 -0.18 -12.09 22.71
CA HIS A 429 0.55 -12.99 23.59
C HIS A 429 0.46 -14.45 23.11
N ASP A 430 -0.75 -14.84 22.68
CA ASP A 430 -1.04 -16.19 22.21
C ASP A 430 -0.92 -16.31 20.69
N ARG A 431 -0.67 -17.53 20.21
CA ARG A 431 -0.66 -17.82 18.78
C ARG A 431 -2.06 -17.83 18.19
N LEU A 432 -2.28 -16.99 17.19
CA LEU A 432 -3.49 -16.88 16.41
C LEU A 432 -3.20 -17.22 14.94
N PRO A 433 -4.09 -17.94 14.26
CA PRO A 433 -3.99 -18.12 12.81
C PRO A 433 -4.37 -16.80 12.12
N MET A 434 -3.38 -15.96 11.81
CA MET A 434 -3.55 -14.56 11.38
C MET A 434 -4.37 -14.43 10.09
N GLU A 435 -4.25 -15.37 9.15
CA GLU A 435 -5.08 -15.43 7.94
C GLU A 435 -6.56 -15.66 8.26
N MET A 436 -6.85 -16.62 9.14
CA MET A 436 -8.22 -16.88 9.59
C MET A 436 -8.78 -15.67 10.37
N LEU A 437 -7.95 -15.01 11.19
CA LEU A 437 -8.34 -13.79 11.90
C LEU A 437 -8.72 -12.68 10.92
N PHE A 438 -7.96 -12.51 9.83
CA PHE A 438 -8.28 -11.55 8.77
C PHE A 438 -9.68 -11.79 8.16
N HIS A 439 -9.97 -13.04 7.78
CA HIS A 439 -11.27 -13.39 7.20
C HIS A 439 -12.43 -13.20 8.19
N LYS A 440 -12.28 -13.65 9.43
CA LYS A 440 -13.29 -13.48 10.49
C LYS A 440 -13.53 -12.01 10.84
N ALA A 441 -12.49 -11.18 10.85
CA ALA A 441 -12.62 -9.76 11.05
C ALA A 441 -13.41 -9.10 9.91
N ALA A 442 -13.12 -9.47 8.65
CA ALA A 442 -13.87 -8.99 7.50
C ALA A 442 -15.34 -9.40 7.53
N GLU A 443 -15.66 -10.64 7.94
CA GLU A 443 -17.04 -11.11 8.18
C GLU A 443 -17.75 -10.32 9.30
N ALA A 444 -16.99 -9.89 10.32
CA ALA A 444 -17.48 -9.03 11.41
C ALA A 444 -17.58 -7.53 11.01
N GLY A 445 -17.32 -7.19 9.75
CA GLY A 445 -17.38 -5.82 9.25
C GLY A 445 -16.15 -4.97 9.56
N ILE A 446 -14.97 -5.58 9.72
CA ILE A 446 -13.73 -4.90 10.09
C ILE A 446 -12.62 -5.26 9.12
N LEU A 447 -11.97 -4.26 8.54
CA LEU A 447 -10.75 -4.46 7.75
C LEU A 447 -9.51 -4.23 8.61
N ILE A 448 -8.72 -5.27 8.80
CA ILE A 448 -7.45 -5.25 9.56
C ILE A 448 -6.25 -5.47 8.64
N ASN A 449 -5.07 -5.05 9.09
CA ASN A 449 -3.81 -5.34 8.39
C ASN A 449 -2.94 -6.27 9.25
N PRO A 450 -2.86 -7.58 8.90
CA PRO A 450 -1.98 -8.52 9.57
C PRO A 450 -0.51 -8.12 9.47
N GLY A 451 0.24 -8.36 10.54
CA GLY A 451 1.65 -8.01 10.62
C GLY A 451 2.53 -8.74 9.59
N ASP A 452 2.11 -9.91 9.14
CA ASP A 452 2.83 -10.75 8.17
C ASP A 452 3.09 -10.04 6.83
N ILE A 453 2.23 -9.07 6.44
CA ILE A 453 2.47 -8.29 5.21
C ILE A 453 3.63 -7.30 5.33
N TYR A 454 4.08 -7.00 6.55
CA TYR A 454 5.18 -6.07 6.85
C TYR A 454 6.47 -6.76 7.25
N SER A 455 6.46 -8.07 7.49
CA SER A 455 7.62 -8.82 7.99
C SER A 455 7.99 -9.97 7.08
N SER A 456 9.27 -10.35 7.10
CA SER A 456 9.77 -11.56 6.47
C SER A 456 9.49 -12.81 7.30
N ARG A 457 9.05 -12.64 8.55
CA ARG A 457 8.72 -13.70 9.52
C ARG A 457 7.23 -13.68 9.81
N HIS A 458 6.67 -14.82 10.18
CA HIS A 458 5.33 -14.84 10.73
C HIS A 458 5.28 -14.07 12.04
N THR A 459 4.39 -13.09 12.11
CA THR A 459 4.20 -12.25 13.28
C THR A 459 2.85 -12.56 13.92
N GLN A 460 2.76 -12.33 15.23
CA GLN A 460 1.49 -12.36 15.95
C GLN A 460 1.01 -10.94 16.20
N SER A 461 0.97 -10.12 15.14
CA SER A 461 0.75 -8.69 15.28
C SER A 461 -0.25 -8.16 14.27
N LEU A 462 -0.86 -7.02 14.62
CA LEU A 462 -1.71 -6.21 13.74
C LEU A 462 -1.20 -4.78 13.70
N ARG A 463 -1.27 -4.16 12.53
CA ARG A 463 -1.18 -2.70 12.42
C ARG A 463 -2.58 -2.09 12.53
N LEU A 464 -2.83 -1.30 13.55
CA LEU A 464 -4.05 -0.54 13.76
C LEU A 464 -3.82 0.94 13.44
N SER A 465 -4.76 1.58 12.74
CA SER A 465 -4.72 3.00 12.41
C SER A 465 -5.81 3.76 13.17
N TYR A 466 -5.41 4.75 13.95
CA TYR A 466 -6.32 5.69 14.60
C TYR A 466 -6.57 6.96 13.76
N ALA A 467 -5.91 7.08 12.61
CA ALA A 467 -5.98 8.28 11.78
C ALA A 467 -7.18 8.31 10.83
N TYR A 468 -7.73 7.14 10.46
CA TYR A 468 -8.80 7.03 9.47
C TYR A 468 -10.19 7.00 10.07
N THR A 469 -10.38 6.39 11.23
CA THR A 469 -11.67 6.25 11.92
C THR A 469 -11.91 7.35 12.95
N THR A 470 -13.18 7.67 13.22
CA THR A 470 -13.48 8.43 14.45
C THR A 470 -13.20 7.58 15.69
N PRO A 471 -13.05 8.19 16.88
CA PRO A 471 -12.90 7.42 18.12
C PRO A 471 -14.05 6.43 18.38
N GLU A 472 -15.28 6.79 18.02
CA GLU A 472 -16.46 5.94 18.16
C GLU A 472 -16.45 4.76 17.19
N GLU A 473 -16.04 4.99 15.92
CA GLU A 473 -15.86 3.94 14.92
C GLU A 473 -14.73 2.99 15.34
N PHE A 474 -13.61 3.55 15.83
CA PHE A 474 -12.49 2.78 16.35
C PHE A 474 -12.92 1.88 17.51
N ARG A 475 -13.59 2.44 18.51
CA ARG A 475 -14.13 1.69 19.66
C ARG A 475 -15.01 0.53 19.20
N ARG A 476 -16.01 0.79 18.36
CA ARG A 476 -16.91 -0.26 17.85
C ARG A 476 -16.16 -1.39 17.14
N ALA A 477 -15.18 -1.03 16.32
CA ALA A 477 -14.42 -2.01 15.56
C ALA A 477 -13.49 -2.83 16.47
N VAL A 478 -12.79 -2.18 17.42
CA VAL A 478 -11.88 -2.85 18.36
C VAL A 478 -12.64 -3.79 19.29
N SER A 479 -13.80 -3.38 19.82
CA SER A 479 -14.61 -4.26 20.70
C SER A 479 -15.12 -5.49 19.93
N ARG A 480 -15.52 -5.35 18.65
CA ARG A 480 -15.87 -6.51 17.79
C ARG A 480 -14.65 -7.40 17.50
N LEU A 481 -13.50 -6.77 17.23
CA LEU A 481 -12.25 -7.51 16.97
C LEU A 481 -11.83 -8.32 18.21
N ALA A 482 -11.95 -7.75 19.41
CA ALA A 482 -11.65 -8.45 20.65
C ALA A 482 -12.55 -9.69 20.85
N ALA A 483 -13.84 -9.60 20.49
CA ALA A 483 -14.74 -10.75 20.53
C ALA A 483 -14.31 -11.85 19.52
N VAL A 484 -13.91 -11.47 18.31
CA VAL A 484 -13.38 -12.40 17.30
C VAL A 484 -12.10 -13.07 17.78
N VAL A 485 -11.18 -12.33 18.39
CA VAL A 485 -9.93 -12.85 18.96
C VAL A 485 -10.22 -13.84 20.08
N ARG A 486 -11.03 -13.48 21.08
CA ARG A 486 -11.39 -14.38 22.20
C ARG A 486 -12.05 -15.67 21.70
N SER A 487 -12.95 -15.58 20.70
CA SER A 487 -13.57 -16.78 20.12
C SER A 487 -12.56 -17.67 19.38
N SER A 488 -11.57 -17.09 18.74
CA SER A 488 -10.53 -17.83 18.02
C SER A 488 -9.57 -18.53 18.98
N LEU A 489 -9.23 -17.90 20.10
CA LEU A 489 -8.42 -18.51 21.16
C LEU A 489 -9.15 -19.68 21.85
N ALA A 490 -10.44 -19.53 22.13
CA ALA A 490 -11.25 -20.60 22.73
C ALA A 490 -11.36 -21.85 21.85
N VAL A 491 -11.41 -21.70 20.53
CA VAL A 491 -11.41 -22.81 19.56
C VAL A 491 -10.04 -23.50 19.53
N SER A 492 -8.95 -22.73 19.54
CA SER A 492 -7.58 -23.28 19.57
C SER A 492 -7.31 -24.08 20.83
N ALA A 493 -7.77 -23.60 21.98
CA ALA A 493 -7.65 -24.33 23.26
C ALA A 493 -8.40 -25.66 23.26
N LYS A 494 -9.64 -25.72 22.70
CA LYS A 494 -10.40 -26.97 22.59
C LYS A 494 -9.73 -28.00 21.67
N ASN A 495 -9.16 -27.57 20.55
CA ASN A 495 -8.48 -28.47 19.62
C ASN A 495 -7.17 -29.03 20.19
N SER A 496 -6.49 -28.29 21.06
CA SER A 496 -5.30 -28.76 21.78
C SER A 496 -5.65 -29.83 22.83
N TYR A 497 -6.81 -29.71 23.49
CA TYR A 497 -7.29 -30.72 24.45
C TYR A 497 -7.76 -32.00 23.79
N THR A 498 -8.44 -31.93 22.64
CA THR A 498 -8.90 -33.11 21.88
C THR A 498 -7.74 -33.90 21.24
N GLY A 499 -6.65 -33.23 20.86
CA GLY A 499 -5.45 -33.86 20.33
C GLY A 499 -4.65 -34.66 21.41
N LEU A 500 -4.69 -34.22 22.67
CA LEU A 500 -4.05 -34.90 23.79
C LEU A 500 -4.83 -36.14 24.28
N VAL A 501 -6.15 -36.15 24.11
CA VAL A 501 -7.01 -37.29 24.51
C VAL A 501 -7.04 -38.42 23.45
N ALA A 502 -6.64 -38.10 22.19
CA ALA A 502 -6.57 -39.10 21.10
C ALA A 502 -5.21 -39.78 20.95
N SER A 503 -4.23 -39.39 21.75
CA SER A 503 -2.85 -39.97 21.76
C SER A 503 -2.45 -40.61 23.09
N GLY A 504 -3.43 -40.87 23.96
CA GLY A 504 -3.26 -41.60 25.25
C GLY A 504 -3.82 -43.01 25.20
#